data_9d2c58835733ab1d28d46b7ea8ed8b6e
#
_entry.id   9d2c58835733ab1d28d46b7ea8ed8b6e
#
_cell.length_a   1.000
_cell.length_b   1.000
_cell.length_c   1.000
_cell.angle_alpha   90.00
_cell.angle_beta   90.00
_cell.angle_gamma   90.00
#
_symmetry.space_group_name_H-M   'P 1'
#
loop_
_entity.id
_entity.type
_entity.pdbx_description
1 polymer ?
#
loop_
_entity_poly.entity_id
_entity_poly.type
_entity_poly.pdbx_seq_one_letter_code
_entity_poly.pdbx_strand_id
1 'polypeptide(L)'
;ALPILNDYFKDQPDVGLYFYKQFSKLSTKYEDDEIEKQYNDRKASKGKLSLGTLYHYMRKFDETKYQLLRDIQQAFTYRNDYNDIYLVNKLNKKCKDFLVCAGIKPNPLWFYYEQGIWNKVDGEREVRLEISKLGDYIATLPFKIYDLKAMYETKIWNCNNPIVSEFYKNQIELCNNKDLLKNLNDYTFHCRDSVYIRQICSEARDYFYNKDFLKLLNTNTHLLSFGPHVFDFKVCKWRLTTKDDYISIKTNMTMEQCINADTTTTIALLNDIFPNNDQYEFMLNMLSDAIYENRKQVMGIFSGVGANGKSLLIKILSEALGPDYLANMDVEYLTSSKKNTAGAANSELVNAVYAKLLICTEPDDSEVLHNGKIKALTGSDEITGRKLYENSITFKPCFTPIILCNSSFKVKNAHEPALNRRLIFSKFTQKFVDGPELNTNEKIKKEEYYQKDYLTIFSRGLMRLLLEQYIKLEETIGGTHKYPVPAIMATYKREFISNCDDFMDYFNINYVFKKDEVATEYTKLVDLVSGYNAYLKELGQKSTDKNIVKQKTLSIVGDDNFKEVDHIIVIIDKVKTRKTVRNVFRGIRPRNENDDE
;
A
#
# COMPACT_ATOMS: atom_id res chain seq x y z
N ALA A 1 27.25 41.63 4.35
CA ALA A 1 27.61 42.18 3.02
C ALA A 1 29.07 42.61 2.97
N LEU A 2 29.53 43.41 3.92
CA LEU A 2 30.85 44.05 3.92
C LEU A 2 32.04 43.08 3.68
N PRO A 3 32.26 42.01 4.43
CA PRO A 3 33.39 41.11 4.20
C PRO A 3 33.36 40.43 2.83
N ILE A 4 32.17 40.22 2.30
CA ILE A 4 31.96 39.56 1.01
C ILE A 4 32.30 40.51 -0.14
N LEU A 5 31.86 41.75 -0.05
CA LEU A 5 32.18 42.77 -1.05
C LEU A 5 33.68 43.09 -1.06
N ASN A 6 34.32 43.13 0.10
CA ASN A 6 35.77 43.32 0.21
C ASN A 6 36.56 42.13 -0.40
N ASP A 7 36.11 40.90 -0.22
CA ASP A 7 36.78 39.73 -0.79
C ASP A 7 36.59 39.64 -2.31
N TYR A 8 35.35 39.92 -2.77
CA TYR A 8 35.01 39.88 -4.20
C TYR A 8 35.66 40.99 -5.01
N PHE A 9 35.73 42.22 -4.44
CA PHE A 9 36.31 43.39 -5.09
C PHE A 9 37.70 43.73 -4.54
N LYS A 10 38.46 42.72 -4.04
CA LYS A 10 39.80 42.94 -3.48
C LYS A 10 40.76 43.67 -4.46
N ASP A 11 40.59 43.39 -5.77
CA ASP A 11 41.37 44.01 -6.84
C ASP A 11 40.73 45.33 -7.36
N GLN A 12 39.54 45.68 -6.90
CA GLN A 12 38.76 46.87 -7.26
C GLN A 12 38.07 47.47 -6.01
N PRO A 13 38.82 47.92 -5.00
CA PRO A 13 38.27 48.31 -3.68
C PRO A 13 37.25 49.45 -3.75
N ASP A 14 37.42 50.39 -4.68
CA ASP A 14 36.51 51.54 -4.84
C ASP A 14 35.14 51.11 -5.39
N VAL A 15 35.13 50.08 -6.24
CA VAL A 15 33.88 49.42 -6.71
C VAL A 15 33.18 48.72 -5.55
N GLY A 16 33.94 48.00 -4.72
CA GLY A 16 33.42 47.36 -3.52
C GLY A 16 32.82 48.34 -2.52
N LEU A 17 33.52 49.48 -2.28
CA LEU A 17 33.03 50.55 -1.42
C LEU A 17 31.73 51.17 -1.98
N TYR A 18 31.66 51.40 -3.28
CA TYR A 18 30.46 51.95 -3.92
C TYR A 18 29.26 51.03 -3.68
N PHE A 19 29.39 49.73 -3.93
CA PHE A 19 28.29 48.79 -3.70
C PHE A 19 27.94 48.69 -2.23
N TYR A 20 28.91 48.74 -1.33
CA TYR A 20 28.65 48.75 0.10
C TYR A 20 27.84 49.97 0.54
N LYS A 21 28.22 51.19 0.04
CA LYS A 21 27.44 52.41 0.28
C LYS A 21 26.01 52.28 -0.26
N GLN A 22 25.81 51.76 -1.48
CA GLN A 22 24.46 51.55 -2.03
C GLN A 22 23.63 50.57 -1.19
N PHE A 23 24.24 49.49 -0.72
CA PHE A 23 23.57 48.55 0.16
C PHE A 23 23.21 49.16 1.52
N SER A 24 24.11 49.94 2.09
CA SER A 24 23.92 50.57 3.40
C SER A 24 22.87 51.68 3.37
N LYS A 25 22.62 52.32 2.23
CA LYS A 25 21.53 53.30 2.02
C LYS A 25 20.14 52.73 2.25
N LEU A 26 20.01 51.40 2.25
CA LEU A 26 18.74 50.71 2.61
C LEU A 26 18.50 50.72 4.13
N SER A 27 19.47 51.15 4.95
CA SER A 27 19.34 51.23 6.40
C SER A 27 18.91 52.63 6.82
N THR A 28 18.03 52.70 7.82
CA THR A 28 17.61 53.97 8.46
C THR A 28 18.73 54.63 9.26
N LYS A 29 19.88 53.96 9.44
CA LYS A 29 21.08 54.46 10.16
C LYS A 29 22.23 54.71 9.21
N TYR A 30 21.97 55.20 8.00
CA TYR A 30 23.00 55.46 6.99
C TYR A 30 23.70 56.78 7.23
N GLU A 31 25.05 56.73 7.42
CA GLU A 31 25.95 57.87 7.44
C GLU A 31 27.15 57.55 6.54
N ASP A 32 27.41 58.39 5.51
CA ASP A 32 28.34 58.09 4.42
C ASP A 32 29.79 57.93 4.91
N ASP A 33 30.26 58.84 5.79
CA ASP A 33 31.58 58.80 6.36
C ASP A 33 31.86 57.63 7.28
N GLU A 34 30.85 57.22 8.06
CA GLU A 34 30.96 56.07 8.94
C GLU A 34 30.99 54.75 8.16
N ILE A 35 30.24 54.69 7.09
CA ILE A 35 30.20 53.52 6.19
C ILE A 35 31.53 53.32 5.48
N GLU A 36 32.17 54.40 5.01
CA GLU A 36 33.47 54.35 4.37
C GLU A 36 34.56 53.90 5.35
N LYS A 37 34.56 54.44 6.55
CA LYS A 37 35.46 54.03 7.64
C LYS A 37 35.27 52.55 7.96
N GLN A 38 34.04 52.08 8.14
CA GLN A 38 33.72 50.65 8.38
C GLN A 38 34.19 49.75 7.24
N TYR A 39 34.09 50.20 5.97
CA TYR A 39 34.57 49.45 4.83
C TYR A 39 36.10 49.30 4.86
N ASN A 40 36.81 50.36 5.15
CA ASN A 40 38.26 50.38 5.20
C ASN A 40 38.85 49.67 6.43
N ASP A 41 38.26 49.85 7.60
CA ASP A 41 38.69 49.21 8.86
C ASP A 41 38.53 47.67 8.81
N ARG A 42 37.51 47.17 8.15
CA ARG A 42 37.26 45.73 8.02
C ARG A 42 38.00 45.07 6.86
N LYS A 43 38.73 45.81 6.05
CA LYS A 43 39.64 45.28 5.01
C LYS A 43 40.65 44.28 5.56
N ALA A 44 40.96 44.37 6.86
CA ALA A 44 41.92 43.51 7.56
C ALA A 44 41.27 42.34 8.33
N SER A 45 39.94 42.29 8.44
CA SER A 45 39.27 41.23 9.19
C SER A 45 39.13 39.98 8.33
N LYS A 46 39.83 38.90 8.65
CA LYS A 46 39.66 37.56 8.10
C LYS A 46 38.31 36.98 8.56
N GLY A 47 37.20 37.56 8.10
CA GLY A 47 35.85 37.07 8.41
C GLY A 47 35.52 35.79 7.62
N LYS A 48 34.85 34.82 8.27
CA LYS A 48 34.37 33.57 7.67
C LYS A 48 33.18 33.73 6.68
N LEU A 49 32.92 34.93 6.18
CA LEU A 49 31.83 35.23 5.26
C LEU A 49 32.37 35.22 3.82
N SER A 50 31.77 34.37 2.97
CA SER A 50 32.17 34.19 1.58
C SER A 50 31.08 34.70 0.62
N LEU A 51 31.40 34.79 -0.67
CA LEU A 51 30.41 34.98 -1.75
C LEU A 51 29.20 34.01 -1.62
N GLY A 52 29.45 32.81 -1.13
CA GLY A 52 28.37 31.84 -0.82
C GLY A 52 27.34 32.38 0.17
N THR A 53 27.77 33.17 1.16
CA THR A 53 26.87 33.81 2.13
C THR A 53 26.00 34.89 1.47
N LEU A 54 26.59 35.70 0.57
CA LEU A 54 25.81 36.67 -0.21
C LEU A 54 24.77 35.96 -1.11
N TYR A 55 25.19 34.92 -1.79
CA TYR A 55 24.28 34.11 -2.60
C TYR A 55 23.17 33.47 -1.78
N HIS A 56 23.47 33.04 -0.55
CA HIS A 56 22.44 32.50 0.36
C HIS A 56 21.39 33.57 0.70
N TYR A 57 21.79 34.77 1.01
CA TYR A 57 20.86 35.87 1.29
C TYR A 57 20.10 36.32 0.05
N MET A 58 20.76 36.44 -1.11
CA MET A 58 20.08 36.77 -2.37
C MET A 58 19.00 35.73 -2.69
N ARG A 59 19.31 34.45 -2.53
CA ARG A 59 18.38 33.36 -2.71
C ARG A 59 17.17 33.46 -1.77
N LYS A 60 17.40 33.83 -0.52
CA LYS A 60 16.34 33.99 0.49
C LYS A 60 15.41 35.18 0.20
N PHE A 61 15.92 36.26 -0.43
CA PHE A 61 15.14 37.46 -0.74
C PHE A 61 14.44 37.40 -2.10
N ASP A 62 15.07 36.83 -3.11
CA ASP A 62 14.53 36.69 -4.47
C ASP A 62 15.19 35.51 -5.19
N GLU A 63 14.65 34.34 -4.99
CA GLU A 63 15.12 33.07 -5.60
C GLU A 63 15.18 33.19 -7.13
N THR A 64 14.19 33.86 -7.73
CA THR A 64 14.08 33.96 -9.19
C THR A 64 15.20 34.80 -9.78
N LYS A 65 15.50 35.99 -9.21
CA LYS A 65 16.64 36.83 -9.63
C LYS A 65 17.97 36.16 -9.35
N TYR A 66 18.10 35.49 -8.21
CA TYR A 66 19.31 34.75 -7.88
C TYR A 66 19.58 33.65 -8.91
N GLN A 67 18.58 32.87 -9.26
CA GLN A 67 18.73 31.80 -10.24
C GLN A 67 19.05 32.32 -11.63
N LEU A 68 18.41 33.42 -12.05
CA LEU A 68 18.69 34.09 -13.31
C LEU A 68 20.15 34.55 -13.40
N LEU A 69 20.65 35.26 -12.37
CA LEU A 69 22.04 35.71 -12.34
C LEU A 69 23.04 34.54 -12.37
N ARG A 70 22.73 33.46 -11.66
CA ARG A 70 23.55 32.26 -11.70
C ARG A 70 23.55 31.59 -13.08
N ASP A 71 22.41 31.53 -13.74
CA ASP A 71 22.29 30.90 -15.06
C ASP A 71 23.04 31.74 -16.12
N ILE A 72 22.94 33.07 -16.07
CA ILE A 72 23.73 33.97 -16.91
C ILE A 72 25.22 33.80 -16.62
N GLN A 73 25.65 33.82 -15.36
CA GLN A 73 27.05 33.67 -14.96
C GLN A 73 27.61 32.29 -15.38
N GLN A 74 26.84 31.23 -15.25
CA GLN A 74 27.24 29.92 -15.72
C GLN A 74 27.33 29.86 -17.25
N ALA A 75 26.44 30.53 -17.97
CA ALA A 75 26.53 30.64 -19.42
C ALA A 75 27.82 31.37 -19.86
N PHE A 76 28.27 32.39 -19.10
CA PHE A 76 29.57 33.08 -19.32
C PHE A 76 30.79 32.20 -19.04
N THR A 77 30.73 31.27 -18.09
CA THR A 77 31.87 30.44 -17.68
C THR A 77 32.09 29.19 -18.54
N TYR A 78 31.09 28.76 -19.30
CA TYR A 78 31.22 27.59 -20.19
C TYR A 78 31.83 27.99 -21.54
N ARG A 79 33.17 28.04 -21.59
CA ARG A 79 33.95 28.10 -22.82
C ARG A 79 34.04 26.72 -23.47
N ASN A 80 33.55 26.60 -24.68
CA ASN A 80 33.92 25.63 -25.74
C ASN A 80 33.61 24.15 -25.60
N ASP A 81 32.95 23.63 -24.56
CA ASP A 81 32.55 22.22 -24.58
C ASP A 81 31.03 22.13 -24.75
N TYR A 82 30.60 22.08 -26.02
CA TYR A 82 29.28 21.63 -26.42
C TYR A 82 29.11 20.17 -25.98
N ASN A 83 28.65 20.00 -24.77
CA ASN A 83 28.44 18.67 -24.23
C ASN A 83 26.98 18.59 -23.78
N ASP A 84 26.25 17.58 -24.27
CA ASP A 84 24.91 17.22 -23.79
C ASP A 84 24.86 17.13 -22.26
N ILE A 85 26.01 16.86 -21.64
CA ILE A 85 26.27 16.89 -20.20
C ILE A 85 25.83 18.21 -19.54
N TYR A 86 26.03 19.40 -20.20
CA TYR A 86 25.56 20.66 -19.62
C TYR A 86 24.04 20.70 -19.50
N LEU A 87 23.32 20.31 -20.56
CA LEU A 87 21.86 20.27 -20.57
C LEU A 87 21.33 19.23 -19.59
N VAL A 88 21.97 18.05 -19.52
CA VAL A 88 21.62 16.99 -18.56
C VAL A 88 21.85 17.45 -17.11
N ASN A 89 22.94 18.14 -16.81
CA ASN A 89 23.20 18.71 -15.49
C ASN A 89 22.14 19.77 -15.09
N LYS A 90 21.73 20.63 -16.03
CA LYS A 90 20.66 21.60 -15.79
C LYS A 90 19.32 20.89 -15.57
N LEU A 91 19.01 19.88 -16.39
CA LEU A 91 17.81 19.07 -16.27
C LEU A 91 17.80 18.35 -14.91
N ASN A 92 18.89 17.68 -14.53
CA ASN A 92 19.01 16.99 -13.26
C ASN A 92 18.81 17.94 -12.07
N LYS A 93 19.44 19.10 -12.12
CA LYS A 93 19.30 20.11 -11.07
C LYS A 93 17.86 20.58 -10.88
N LYS A 94 17.11 20.68 -11.98
CA LYS A 94 15.70 21.08 -12.00
C LYS A 94 14.77 19.94 -11.57
N CYS A 95 15.05 18.71 -12.04
CA CYS A 95 14.07 17.62 -12.04
C CYS A 95 14.38 16.48 -11.05
N LYS A 96 15.57 16.46 -10.40
CA LYS A 96 16.00 15.36 -9.49
C LYS A 96 15.03 15.06 -8.34
N ASP A 97 14.17 16.00 -8.00
CA ASP A 97 13.23 15.87 -6.90
C ASP A 97 11.89 15.23 -7.33
N PHE A 98 11.64 15.12 -8.63
CA PHE A 98 10.38 14.59 -9.16
C PHE A 98 10.53 13.70 -10.40
N LEU A 99 11.77 13.37 -10.82
CA LEU A 99 12.05 12.48 -11.94
C LEU A 99 13.12 11.47 -11.55
N VAL A 100 12.87 10.18 -11.80
CA VAL A 100 13.78 9.07 -11.48
C VAL A 100 13.80 8.07 -12.63
N CYS A 101 15.01 7.59 -12.99
CA CYS A 101 15.20 6.43 -13.85
C CYS A 101 15.47 5.21 -12.97
N ALA A 102 14.55 4.26 -12.96
CA ALA A 102 14.61 3.06 -12.12
C ALA A 102 15.17 1.83 -12.85
N GLY A 103 15.41 1.93 -14.17
CA GLY A 103 15.99 0.87 -14.99
C GLY A 103 16.47 1.42 -16.31
N ILE A 104 17.67 0.95 -16.75
CA ILE A 104 18.33 1.43 -17.99
C ILE A 104 18.08 0.48 -19.15
N LYS A 105 18.17 -0.84 -18.92
CA LYS A 105 18.11 -1.89 -19.95
C LYS A 105 17.03 -2.92 -19.63
N PRO A 106 16.37 -3.53 -20.66
CA PRO A 106 16.50 -3.26 -22.10
C PRO A 106 15.82 -1.94 -22.51
N ASN A 107 14.79 -1.51 -21.77
CA ASN A 107 14.09 -0.24 -21.98
C ASN A 107 14.19 0.63 -20.72
N PRO A 108 14.42 1.93 -20.85
CA PRO A 108 14.48 2.81 -19.68
C PRO A 108 13.13 2.84 -18.97
N LEU A 109 13.17 2.73 -17.66
CA LEU A 109 12.00 2.75 -16.81
C LEU A 109 12.01 4.05 -15.99
N TRP A 110 11.15 4.97 -16.36
CA TRP A 110 11.05 6.27 -15.74
C TRP A 110 9.83 6.42 -14.84
N PHE A 111 10.01 7.19 -13.76
CA PHE A 111 8.95 7.61 -12.85
C PHE A 111 8.98 9.13 -12.67
N TYR A 112 7.78 9.71 -12.61
CA TYR A 112 7.57 11.14 -12.41
C TYR A 112 6.69 11.37 -11.19
N TYR A 113 7.16 12.18 -10.24
CA TYR A 113 6.42 12.50 -9.02
C TYR A 113 5.49 13.68 -9.27
N GLU A 114 4.20 13.43 -9.20
CA GLU A 114 3.16 14.43 -9.38
C GLU A 114 1.95 14.10 -8.51
N GLN A 115 1.31 15.13 -7.95
CA GLN A 115 0.12 14.98 -7.12
C GLN A 115 0.28 13.96 -5.98
N GLY A 116 1.47 13.91 -5.38
CA GLY A 116 1.76 13.07 -4.22
C GLY A 116 2.12 11.63 -4.53
N ILE A 117 2.20 11.22 -5.80
CA ILE A 117 2.54 9.85 -6.19
C ILE A 117 3.60 9.81 -7.30
N TRP A 118 4.34 8.71 -7.33
CA TRP A 118 5.26 8.38 -8.41
C TRP A 118 4.52 7.67 -9.54
N ASN A 119 4.32 8.34 -10.65
CA ASN A 119 3.67 7.78 -11.83
C ASN A 119 4.71 7.14 -12.75
N LYS A 120 4.48 5.91 -13.18
CA LYS A 120 5.29 5.29 -14.23
C LYS A 120 5.08 6.03 -15.54
N VAL A 121 6.18 6.44 -16.16
CA VAL A 121 6.17 7.17 -17.43
C VAL A 121 6.20 6.17 -18.60
N ASP A 122 5.38 6.44 -19.62
CA ASP A 122 5.42 5.66 -20.84
C ASP A 122 6.59 6.14 -21.74
N GLY A 123 7.61 5.29 -21.82
CA GLY A 123 8.86 5.63 -22.50
C GLY A 123 9.63 6.79 -21.82
N GLU A 124 9.95 7.82 -22.59
CA GLU A 124 10.71 9.01 -22.14
C GLU A 124 9.89 10.30 -22.26
N ARG A 125 8.57 10.20 -22.30
CA ARG A 125 7.69 11.34 -22.60
C ARG A 125 7.92 12.51 -21.65
N GLU A 126 7.91 12.30 -20.35
CA GLU A 126 8.06 13.38 -19.36
C GLU A 126 9.47 13.96 -19.38
N VAL A 127 10.49 13.14 -19.62
CA VAL A 127 11.87 13.60 -19.78
C VAL A 127 11.98 14.56 -20.98
N ARG A 128 11.39 14.19 -22.13
CA ARG A 128 11.36 15.02 -23.35
C ARG A 128 10.62 16.34 -23.13
N LEU A 129 9.51 16.29 -22.38
CA LEU A 129 8.74 17.48 -22.03
C LEU A 129 9.57 18.44 -21.17
N GLU A 130 10.29 17.92 -20.18
CA GLU A 130 11.15 18.76 -19.32
C GLU A 130 12.36 19.31 -20.09
N ILE A 131 12.91 18.56 -21.06
CA ILE A 131 13.94 19.08 -21.98
C ILE A 131 13.39 20.24 -22.82
N SER A 132 12.19 20.10 -23.37
CA SER A 132 11.52 21.18 -24.14
C SER A 132 11.31 22.44 -23.28
N LYS A 133 10.78 22.28 -22.06
CA LYS A 133 10.62 23.40 -21.08
C LYS A 133 11.96 24.06 -20.74
N LEU A 134 13.04 23.27 -20.64
CA LEU A 134 14.40 23.80 -20.44
C LEU A 134 14.83 24.62 -21.66
N GLY A 135 14.57 24.16 -22.88
CA GLY A 135 14.85 24.90 -24.10
C GLY A 135 14.09 26.22 -24.18
N ASP A 136 12.81 26.23 -23.82
CA ASP A 136 12.00 27.45 -23.77
C ASP A 136 12.56 28.47 -22.73
N TYR A 137 12.99 27.98 -21.57
CA TYR A 137 13.66 28.82 -20.57
C TYR A 137 14.98 29.41 -21.11
N ILE A 138 15.85 28.59 -21.71
CA ILE A 138 17.13 29.02 -22.28
C ILE A 138 16.89 30.07 -23.38
N ALA A 139 15.86 29.91 -24.20
CA ALA A 139 15.47 30.86 -25.24
C ALA A 139 15.12 32.27 -24.69
N THR A 140 14.75 32.38 -23.43
CA THR A 140 14.50 33.68 -22.78
C THR A 140 15.77 34.40 -22.31
N LEU A 141 16.88 33.68 -22.15
CA LEU A 141 18.12 34.25 -21.58
C LEU A 141 18.73 35.38 -22.43
N PRO A 142 18.78 35.30 -23.77
CA PRO A 142 19.28 36.40 -24.58
C PRO A 142 18.54 37.74 -24.34
N PHE A 143 17.20 37.70 -24.21
CA PHE A 143 16.40 38.90 -23.91
C PHE A 143 16.73 39.45 -22.52
N LYS A 144 16.88 38.60 -21.54
CA LYS A 144 17.23 38.98 -20.15
C LYS A 144 18.67 39.55 -20.06
N ILE A 145 19.58 39.03 -20.89
CA ILE A 145 20.93 39.61 -21.03
C ILE A 145 20.86 41.00 -21.63
N TYR A 146 19.98 41.22 -22.62
CA TYR A 146 19.75 42.51 -23.21
C TYR A 146 19.18 43.54 -22.21
N ASP A 147 18.19 43.12 -21.41
CA ASP A 147 17.62 43.97 -20.34
C ASP A 147 18.67 44.32 -19.29
N LEU A 148 19.54 43.37 -18.93
CA LEU A 148 20.64 43.57 -18.00
C LEU A 148 21.66 44.57 -18.55
N LYS A 149 21.99 44.49 -19.84
CA LYS A 149 22.85 45.46 -20.56
C LYS A 149 22.25 46.87 -20.50
N ALA A 150 20.98 47.04 -20.84
CA ALA A 150 20.29 48.34 -20.78
C ALA A 150 20.29 48.92 -19.36
N MET A 151 20.14 48.10 -18.36
CA MET A 151 20.27 48.48 -16.95
C MET A 151 21.68 48.98 -16.63
N TYR A 152 22.72 48.32 -17.09
CA TYR A 152 24.12 48.78 -16.87
C TYR A 152 24.41 50.08 -17.61
N GLU A 153 23.93 50.26 -18.83
CA GLU A 153 24.03 51.49 -19.61
C GLU A 153 23.38 52.66 -18.86
N THR A 154 22.19 52.48 -18.31
CA THR A 154 21.50 53.46 -17.47
C THR A 154 22.29 53.79 -16.21
N LYS A 155 22.92 52.80 -15.58
CA LYS A 155 23.74 52.99 -14.39
C LYS A 155 25.02 53.74 -14.68
N ILE A 156 25.65 53.54 -15.83
CA ILE A 156 26.81 54.33 -16.28
C ILE A 156 26.44 55.81 -16.42
N TRP A 157 25.30 56.08 -17.09
CA TRP A 157 24.80 57.44 -17.29
C TRP A 157 24.60 58.20 -15.97
N ASN A 158 24.18 57.53 -14.93
CA ASN A 158 23.91 58.11 -13.62
C ASN A 158 25.10 57.98 -12.63
N CYS A 159 26.26 57.54 -13.09
CA CYS A 159 27.40 57.24 -12.22
C CYS A 159 28.54 58.32 -12.42
N ASN A 160 28.79 59.07 -11.37
CA ASN A 160 29.88 60.07 -11.38
C ASN A 160 31.24 59.46 -10.99
N ASN A 161 31.33 58.21 -10.60
CA ASN A 161 32.57 57.54 -10.22
C ASN A 161 33.18 56.84 -11.44
N PRO A 162 34.38 57.25 -11.92
CA PRO A 162 34.96 56.66 -13.12
C PRO A 162 35.32 55.20 -13.01
N ILE A 163 35.72 54.72 -11.82
CA ILE A 163 36.05 53.29 -11.58
C ILE A 163 34.80 52.40 -11.62
N VAL A 164 33.71 52.87 -11.03
CA VAL A 164 32.43 52.17 -11.05
C VAL A 164 31.82 52.19 -12.46
N SER A 165 31.99 53.30 -13.18
CA SER A 165 31.60 53.40 -14.59
C SER A 165 32.34 52.38 -15.46
N GLU A 166 33.65 52.21 -15.24
CA GLU A 166 34.47 51.23 -15.94
C GLU A 166 34.05 49.79 -15.60
N PHE A 167 33.73 49.49 -14.33
CA PHE A 167 33.15 48.21 -13.96
C PHE A 167 31.87 47.88 -14.75
N TYR A 168 30.94 48.83 -14.85
CA TYR A 168 29.71 48.62 -15.64
C TYR A 168 29.98 48.44 -17.13
N LYS A 169 30.97 49.15 -17.71
CA LYS A 169 31.40 48.95 -19.10
C LYS A 169 31.90 47.54 -19.34
N ASN A 170 32.70 46.99 -18.42
CA ASN A 170 33.18 45.61 -18.49
C ASN A 170 32.01 44.60 -18.41
N GLN A 171 30.98 44.87 -17.60
CA GLN A 171 29.76 44.04 -17.56
C GLN A 171 28.99 44.11 -18.89
N ILE A 172 28.93 45.28 -19.53
CA ILE A 172 28.29 45.45 -20.85
C ILE A 172 29.07 44.68 -21.93
N GLU A 173 30.40 44.68 -21.88
CA GLU A 173 31.22 43.90 -22.79
C GLU A 173 30.96 42.41 -22.68
N LEU A 174 30.82 41.90 -21.45
CA LEU A 174 30.37 40.51 -21.21
C LEU A 174 28.99 40.24 -21.81
N CYS A 175 28.03 41.15 -21.69
CA CYS A 175 26.70 41.03 -22.30
C CYS A 175 26.74 41.01 -23.84
N ASN A 176 27.74 41.63 -24.45
CA ASN A 176 27.95 41.68 -25.90
C ASN A 176 28.72 40.45 -26.45
N ASN A 177 29.03 39.47 -25.61
CA ASN A 177 29.78 38.29 -26.04
C ASN A 177 28.99 37.48 -27.06
N LYS A 178 29.46 37.49 -28.31
CA LYS A 178 28.79 36.79 -29.43
C LYS A 178 28.79 35.27 -29.28
N ASP A 179 29.84 34.70 -28.68
CA ASP A 179 29.95 33.27 -28.48
C ASP A 179 28.92 32.80 -27.44
N LEU A 180 28.67 33.60 -26.39
CA LEU A 180 27.62 33.32 -25.41
C LEU A 180 26.25 33.27 -26.08
N LEU A 181 25.88 34.28 -26.87
CA LEU A 181 24.58 34.33 -27.52
C LEU A 181 24.42 33.20 -28.54
N LYS A 182 25.48 32.84 -29.26
CA LYS A 182 25.52 31.70 -30.15
C LYS A 182 25.26 30.39 -29.35
N ASN A 183 25.98 30.19 -28.27
CA ASN A 183 25.85 29.01 -27.44
C ASN A 183 24.42 28.84 -26.88
N LEU A 184 23.80 29.93 -26.43
CA LEU A 184 22.41 29.88 -25.93
C LEU A 184 21.43 29.51 -27.04
N ASN A 185 21.62 29.98 -28.27
CA ASN A 185 20.81 29.63 -29.42
C ASN A 185 20.99 28.13 -29.79
N ASP A 186 22.24 27.64 -29.77
CA ASP A 186 22.55 26.25 -30.07
C ASP A 186 21.95 25.32 -29.01
N TYR A 187 22.01 25.62 -27.73
CA TYR A 187 21.33 24.86 -26.66
C TYR A 187 19.82 24.88 -26.81
N THR A 188 19.24 26.04 -27.18
CA THR A 188 17.81 26.13 -27.48
C THR A 188 17.42 25.20 -28.63
N PHE A 189 18.23 25.18 -29.69
CA PHE A 189 18.04 24.29 -30.82
C PHE A 189 18.12 22.81 -30.40
N HIS A 190 19.16 22.42 -29.63
CA HIS A 190 19.32 21.04 -29.15
C HIS A 190 18.12 20.56 -28.33
N CYS A 191 17.53 21.43 -27.51
CA CYS A 191 16.34 21.10 -26.72
C CYS A 191 15.06 20.97 -27.54
N ARG A 192 15.07 21.38 -28.83
CA ARG A 192 13.90 21.31 -29.75
C ARG A 192 14.07 20.30 -30.87
N ASP A 193 15.29 19.94 -31.22
CA ASP A 193 15.57 18.95 -32.26
C ASP A 193 15.45 17.52 -31.74
N SER A 194 14.75 16.67 -32.50
CA SER A 194 14.42 15.30 -32.08
C SER A 194 15.64 14.38 -31.97
N VAL A 195 16.74 14.66 -32.68
CA VAL A 195 17.97 13.87 -32.64
C VAL A 195 18.72 14.16 -31.34
N TYR A 196 18.92 15.44 -31.07
CA TYR A 196 19.60 15.89 -29.85
C TYR A 196 18.79 15.55 -28.59
N ILE A 197 17.47 15.69 -28.61
CA ILE A 197 16.60 15.28 -27.49
C ILE A 197 16.82 13.80 -27.15
N ARG A 198 16.96 12.91 -28.15
CA ARG A 198 17.27 11.49 -27.91
C ARG A 198 18.63 11.29 -27.27
N GLN A 199 19.64 12.05 -27.67
CA GLN A 199 20.97 11.99 -27.07
C GLN A 199 20.91 12.48 -25.61
N ILE A 200 20.28 13.62 -25.34
CA ILE A 200 20.10 14.17 -23.98
C ILE A 200 19.33 13.16 -23.11
N CYS A 201 18.27 12.51 -23.62
CA CYS A 201 17.56 11.45 -22.89
C CYS A 201 18.47 10.28 -22.57
N SER A 202 19.33 9.87 -23.49
CA SER A 202 20.27 8.75 -23.27
C SER A 202 21.25 9.06 -22.14
N GLU A 203 21.86 10.22 -22.15
CA GLU A 203 22.77 10.65 -21.08
C GLU A 203 22.03 10.86 -19.75
N ALA A 204 20.82 11.42 -19.80
CA ALA A 204 20.00 11.64 -18.59
C ALA A 204 19.70 10.36 -17.82
N ARG A 205 19.62 9.20 -18.50
CA ARG A 205 19.36 7.92 -17.82
C ARG A 205 20.35 7.66 -16.70
N ASP A 206 21.64 7.88 -16.92
CA ASP A 206 22.68 7.63 -15.92
C ASP A 206 22.64 8.62 -14.77
N TYR A 207 22.32 9.89 -15.06
CA TYR A 207 22.24 10.94 -14.05
C TYR A 207 21.04 10.81 -13.11
N PHE A 208 19.91 10.26 -13.61
CA PHE A 208 18.69 10.06 -12.84
C PHE A 208 18.56 8.63 -12.32
N TYR A 209 19.55 7.76 -12.58
CA TYR A 209 19.47 6.36 -12.21
C TYR A 209 19.51 6.16 -10.70
N ASN A 210 18.46 5.49 -10.19
CA ASN A 210 18.39 5.04 -8.81
C ASN A 210 18.08 3.53 -8.77
N LYS A 211 19.10 2.72 -8.50
CA LYS A 211 19.01 1.25 -8.47
C LYS A 211 18.09 0.69 -7.39
N ASP A 212 17.86 1.46 -6.33
CA ASP A 212 17.08 1.02 -5.17
C ASP A 212 15.63 1.53 -5.21
N PHE A 213 15.31 2.41 -6.16
CA PHE A 213 13.98 3.03 -6.26
C PHE A 213 12.84 2.01 -6.28
N LEU A 214 12.91 0.98 -7.15
CA LEU A 214 11.87 -0.05 -7.25
C LEU A 214 11.75 -0.91 -5.98
N LYS A 215 12.84 -1.05 -5.22
CA LYS A 215 12.82 -1.78 -3.95
C LYS A 215 12.13 -1.00 -2.84
N LEU A 216 12.14 0.32 -2.93
CA LEU A 216 11.52 1.23 -1.96
C LEU A 216 10.06 1.53 -2.31
N LEU A 217 9.70 1.36 -3.59
CA LEU A 217 8.39 1.73 -4.10
C LEU A 217 7.28 0.91 -3.42
N ASN A 218 6.31 1.60 -2.82
CA ASN A 218 5.15 1.05 -2.10
C ASN A 218 5.49 0.12 -0.91
N THR A 219 6.69 0.22 -0.33
CA THR A 219 7.08 -0.61 0.82
C THR A 219 6.54 -0.09 2.15
N ASN A 220 6.08 1.15 2.20
CA ASN A 220 5.53 1.78 3.41
C ASN A 220 4.08 1.35 3.63
N THR A 221 3.86 0.10 4.08
CA THR A 221 2.51 -0.49 4.26
C THR A 221 1.62 0.26 5.24
N HIS A 222 2.22 1.07 6.13
CA HIS A 222 1.50 1.91 7.09
C HIS A 222 0.91 3.19 6.50
N LEU A 223 1.11 3.46 5.22
CA LEU A 223 0.55 4.61 4.53
C LEU A 223 -0.57 4.17 3.59
N LEU A 224 -1.73 4.81 3.72
CA LEU A 224 -2.81 4.69 2.75
C LEU A 224 -2.90 6.00 1.96
N SER A 225 -2.66 5.93 0.66
CA SER A 225 -2.54 7.11 -0.19
C SER A 225 -3.89 7.56 -0.77
N PHE A 226 -4.12 8.85 -0.71
CA PHE A 226 -5.24 9.57 -1.33
C PHE A 226 -4.75 10.59 -2.38
N GLY A 227 -3.61 10.30 -2.98
CA GLY A 227 -2.90 11.19 -3.90
C GLY A 227 -2.00 12.18 -3.15
N PRO A 228 -2.34 13.49 -3.14
CA PRO A 228 -1.53 14.50 -2.43
C PRO A 228 -1.42 14.31 -0.92
N HIS A 229 -2.31 13.51 -0.34
CA HIS A 229 -2.34 13.21 1.08
C HIS A 229 -2.24 11.72 1.36
N VAL A 230 -1.70 11.37 2.51
CA VAL A 230 -1.71 10.02 3.07
C VAL A 230 -2.36 10.03 4.45
N PHE A 231 -3.04 8.93 4.78
CA PHE A 231 -3.35 8.59 6.15
C PHE A 231 -2.23 7.69 6.69
N ASP A 232 -1.55 8.15 7.73
CA ASP A 232 -0.47 7.41 8.38
C ASP A 232 -1.00 6.65 9.59
N PHE A 233 -1.14 5.34 9.45
CA PHE A 233 -1.68 4.45 10.48
C PHE A 233 -0.83 4.37 11.76
N LYS A 234 0.48 4.67 11.70
CA LYS A 234 1.35 4.63 12.88
C LYS A 234 1.07 5.77 13.86
N VAL A 235 0.65 6.91 13.33
CA VAL A 235 0.35 8.11 14.11
C VAL A 235 -1.13 8.50 14.08
N CYS A 236 -1.95 7.74 13.35
CA CYS A 236 -3.39 7.98 13.16
C CYS A 236 -3.70 9.40 12.67
N LYS A 237 -2.92 9.91 11.73
CA LYS A 237 -3.05 11.30 11.23
C LYS A 237 -2.92 11.41 9.73
N TRP A 238 -3.59 12.42 9.19
CA TRP A 238 -3.42 12.88 7.84
C TRP A 238 -2.17 13.75 7.71
N ARG A 239 -1.45 13.60 6.61
CA ARG A 239 -0.36 14.49 6.20
C ARG A 239 -0.21 14.56 4.70
N LEU A 240 0.52 15.56 4.22
CA LEU A 240 0.93 15.60 2.81
C LEU A 240 1.86 14.43 2.49
N THR A 241 1.69 13.90 1.29
CA THR A 241 2.61 12.91 0.72
C THR A 241 3.91 13.60 0.32
N THR A 242 5.03 12.95 0.54
CA THR A 242 6.34 13.40 0.10
C THR A 242 6.93 12.44 -0.95
N LYS A 243 7.88 12.91 -1.75
CA LYS A 243 8.59 12.03 -2.71
C LYS A 243 9.29 10.85 -2.05
N ASP A 244 9.72 11.03 -0.79
CA ASP A 244 10.45 10.04 0.00
C ASP A 244 9.53 8.98 0.65
N ASP A 245 8.22 9.11 0.49
CA ASP A 245 7.26 8.06 0.84
C ASP A 245 7.24 6.91 -0.19
N TYR A 246 7.81 7.12 -1.38
CA TYR A 246 7.90 6.14 -2.47
C TYR A 246 6.57 5.47 -2.81
N ILE A 247 5.50 6.27 -2.94
CA ILE A 247 4.17 5.78 -3.23
C ILE A 247 3.85 5.96 -4.72
N SER A 248 3.34 4.90 -5.38
CA SER A 248 2.86 4.93 -6.76
C SER A 248 1.39 4.48 -6.92
N ILE A 249 0.72 4.20 -5.82
CA ILE A 249 -0.64 3.69 -5.76
C ILE A 249 -1.51 4.62 -4.90
N LYS A 250 -2.82 4.64 -5.16
CA LYS A 250 -3.75 5.49 -4.40
C LYS A 250 -5.16 4.92 -4.38
N THR A 251 -5.97 5.41 -3.44
CA THR A 251 -7.42 5.15 -3.41
C THR A 251 -8.14 5.90 -4.54
N ASN A 252 -9.40 5.55 -4.79
CA ASN A 252 -10.24 6.22 -5.79
C ASN A 252 -10.82 7.57 -5.30
N MET A 253 -10.44 8.04 -4.12
CA MET A 253 -10.97 9.27 -3.54
C MET A 253 -9.86 10.17 -3.00
N THR A 254 -10.16 11.45 -2.82
CA THR A 254 -9.26 12.39 -2.13
C THR A 254 -9.51 12.40 -0.62
N MET A 255 -8.57 12.98 0.15
CA MET A 255 -8.72 13.19 1.59
C MET A 255 -10.00 13.98 1.90
N GLU A 256 -10.27 15.06 1.17
CA GLU A 256 -11.43 15.93 1.36
C GLU A 256 -12.74 15.17 1.12
N GLN A 257 -12.78 14.34 0.10
CA GLN A 257 -13.94 13.48 -0.20
C GLN A 257 -14.18 12.44 0.90
N CYS A 258 -13.12 11.93 1.53
CA CYS A 258 -13.22 11.00 2.64
C CYS A 258 -13.70 11.72 3.93
N ILE A 259 -13.01 12.78 4.33
CA ILE A 259 -13.29 13.49 5.61
C ILE A 259 -14.69 14.11 5.63
N ASN A 260 -15.14 14.65 4.50
CA ASN A 260 -16.44 15.32 4.38
C ASN A 260 -17.58 14.35 3.97
N ALA A 261 -17.33 13.04 3.88
CA ALA A 261 -18.37 12.08 3.52
C ALA A 261 -19.48 12.01 4.58
N ASP A 262 -20.71 11.94 4.13
CA ASP A 262 -21.82 11.56 5.01
C ASP A 262 -21.77 10.06 5.29
N THR A 263 -21.73 9.71 6.57
CA THR A 263 -21.68 8.30 7.02
C THR A 263 -23.07 7.73 7.32
N THR A 264 -24.10 8.58 7.46
CA THR A 264 -25.44 8.18 7.91
C THR A 264 -26.07 7.13 6.99
N THR A 265 -26.04 7.39 5.69
CA THR A 265 -26.60 6.48 4.68
C THR A 265 -25.81 5.17 4.61
N THR A 266 -24.49 5.24 4.79
CA THR A 266 -23.62 4.05 4.82
C THR A 266 -23.86 3.20 6.06
N ILE A 267 -24.00 3.81 7.24
CA ILE A 267 -24.34 3.11 8.49
C ILE A 267 -25.70 2.41 8.36
N ALA A 268 -26.70 3.08 7.77
CA ALA A 268 -28.01 2.48 7.55
C ALA A 268 -27.91 1.23 6.66
N LEU A 269 -27.15 1.29 5.55
CA LEU A 269 -26.90 0.13 4.68
C LEU A 269 -26.17 -1.00 5.43
N LEU A 270 -25.14 -0.69 6.19
CA LEU A 270 -24.38 -1.69 6.93
C LEU A 270 -25.24 -2.38 8.02
N ASN A 271 -26.12 -1.64 8.70
CA ASN A 271 -27.10 -2.20 9.64
C ASN A 271 -28.14 -3.07 8.94
N ASP A 272 -28.52 -2.75 7.70
CA ASP A 272 -29.38 -3.62 6.89
C ASP A 272 -28.68 -4.92 6.50
N ILE A 273 -27.37 -4.88 6.19
CA ILE A 273 -26.56 -6.07 5.87
C ILE A 273 -26.25 -6.91 7.13
N PHE A 274 -25.94 -6.26 8.24
CA PHE A 274 -25.58 -6.88 9.51
C PHE A 274 -26.58 -6.48 10.62
N PRO A 275 -27.74 -7.12 10.69
CA PRO A 275 -28.77 -6.77 11.68
C PRO A 275 -28.36 -7.10 13.13
N ASN A 276 -27.39 -7.97 13.33
CA ASN A 276 -26.81 -8.25 14.65
C ASN A 276 -25.69 -7.23 14.95
N ASN A 277 -25.87 -6.43 16.00
CA ASN A 277 -24.96 -5.36 16.36
C ASN A 277 -23.54 -5.85 16.67
N ASP A 278 -23.39 -6.98 17.36
CA ASP A 278 -22.07 -7.53 17.69
C ASP A 278 -21.31 -7.96 16.41
N GLN A 279 -22.04 -8.54 15.44
CA GLN A 279 -21.49 -8.89 14.14
C GLN A 279 -21.12 -7.62 13.35
N TYR A 280 -21.98 -6.60 13.34
CA TYR A 280 -21.70 -5.31 12.70
C TYR A 280 -20.40 -4.67 13.23
N GLU A 281 -20.31 -4.54 14.55
CA GLU A 281 -19.12 -3.98 15.21
C GLU A 281 -17.85 -4.78 14.90
N PHE A 282 -17.95 -6.11 14.96
CA PHE A 282 -16.82 -6.98 14.63
C PHE A 282 -16.38 -6.84 13.18
N MET A 283 -17.33 -6.78 12.24
CA MET A 283 -17.04 -6.62 10.82
C MET A 283 -16.40 -5.27 10.52
N LEU A 284 -16.88 -4.20 11.17
CA LEU A 284 -16.27 -2.87 11.05
C LEU A 284 -14.83 -2.88 11.57
N ASN A 285 -14.58 -3.49 12.72
CA ASN A 285 -13.24 -3.66 13.30
C ASN A 285 -12.32 -4.46 12.36
N MET A 286 -12.79 -5.57 11.82
CA MET A 286 -12.02 -6.44 10.93
C MET A 286 -11.64 -5.73 9.63
N LEU A 287 -12.57 -5.02 9.02
CA LEU A 287 -12.32 -4.26 7.79
C LEU A 287 -11.40 -3.05 8.04
N SER A 288 -11.53 -2.39 9.20
CA SER A 288 -10.63 -1.31 9.61
C SER A 288 -9.19 -1.77 9.79
N ASP A 289 -8.98 -2.95 10.38
CA ASP A 289 -7.65 -3.56 10.45
C ASP A 289 -7.13 -3.93 9.05
N ALA A 290 -8.01 -4.45 8.18
CA ALA A 290 -7.65 -4.94 6.86
C ALA A 290 -7.15 -3.82 5.92
N ILE A 291 -7.65 -2.58 6.04
CA ILE A 291 -7.15 -1.45 5.24
C ILE A 291 -5.74 -1.00 5.64
N TYR A 292 -5.25 -1.40 6.79
CA TYR A 292 -3.86 -1.21 7.17
C TYR A 292 -3.01 -2.40 6.73
N GLU A 293 -3.14 -3.54 7.43
CA GLU A 293 -2.32 -4.73 7.21
C GLU A 293 -2.98 -5.95 7.87
N ASN A 294 -2.84 -7.14 7.30
CA ASN A 294 -3.33 -8.38 7.91
C ASN A 294 -2.47 -8.83 9.11
N ARG A 295 -2.34 -7.97 10.13
CA ARG A 295 -1.52 -8.26 11.34
C ARG A 295 -2.01 -9.49 12.12
N LYS A 296 -3.29 -9.81 12.03
CA LYS A 296 -3.90 -10.97 12.71
C LYS A 296 -3.73 -12.28 11.97
N GLN A 297 -3.22 -12.24 10.75
CA GLN A 297 -3.06 -13.42 9.89
C GLN A 297 -4.38 -14.15 9.67
N VAL A 298 -5.45 -13.42 9.39
CA VAL A 298 -6.80 -13.97 9.22
C VAL A 298 -7.24 -13.99 7.77
N MET A 299 -8.21 -14.87 7.50
CA MET A 299 -8.96 -14.96 6.24
C MET A 299 -10.45 -14.87 6.57
N GLY A 300 -11.17 -13.99 5.89
CA GLY A 300 -12.61 -13.86 5.99
C GLY A 300 -13.31 -14.91 5.12
N ILE A 301 -14.33 -15.57 5.66
CA ILE A 301 -15.27 -16.39 4.90
C ILE A 301 -16.65 -15.75 5.04
N PHE A 302 -17.13 -15.14 3.95
CA PHE A 302 -18.41 -14.43 3.89
C PHE A 302 -19.44 -15.33 3.20
N SER A 303 -20.27 -15.98 4.00
CA SER A 303 -21.24 -16.97 3.53
C SER A 303 -22.67 -16.40 3.56
N GLY A 304 -23.52 -16.86 2.65
CA GLY A 304 -24.97 -16.56 2.65
C GLY A 304 -25.65 -16.84 1.33
N VAL A 305 -26.93 -17.13 1.38
CA VAL A 305 -27.76 -17.62 0.27
C VAL A 305 -28.16 -16.47 -0.63
N GLY A 306 -27.43 -16.08 -1.63
CA GLY A 306 -27.81 -15.06 -2.62
C GLY A 306 -28.56 -13.81 -2.11
N ALA A 307 -28.50 -12.70 -2.83
CA ALA A 307 -29.24 -11.46 -2.53
C ALA A 307 -29.14 -10.93 -1.07
N ASN A 308 -27.99 -11.05 -0.44
CA ASN A 308 -27.74 -10.73 0.99
C ASN A 308 -26.74 -9.60 1.24
N GLY A 309 -26.40 -8.85 0.20
CA GLY A 309 -25.53 -7.67 0.32
C GLY A 309 -24.02 -7.96 0.26
N LYS A 310 -23.55 -9.23 0.23
CA LYS A 310 -22.12 -9.57 0.11
C LYS A 310 -21.45 -8.85 -1.07
N SER A 311 -22.00 -9.06 -2.28
CA SER A 311 -21.43 -8.50 -3.51
C SER A 311 -21.50 -6.96 -3.52
N LEU A 312 -22.54 -6.37 -2.91
CA LEU A 312 -22.64 -4.93 -2.77
C LEU A 312 -21.55 -4.38 -1.85
N LEU A 313 -21.33 -5.02 -0.70
CA LEU A 313 -20.25 -4.64 0.23
C LEU A 313 -18.87 -4.69 -0.46
N ILE A 314 -18.59 -5.74 -1.23
CA ILE A 314 -17.33 -5.84 -1.98
C ILE A 314 -17.21 -4.77 -3.08
N LYS A 315 -18.30 -4.45 -3.78
CA LYS A 315 -18.30 -3.34 -4.75
C LYS A 315 -18.00 -2.00 -4.09
N ILE A 316 -18.58 -1.74 -2.92
CA ILE A 316 -18.32 -0.52 -2.14
C ILE A 316 -16.86 -0.46 -1.69
N LEU A 317 -16.28 -1.56 -1.19
CA LEU A 317 -14.87 -1.66 -0.83
C LEU A 317 -13.95 -1.47 -2.04
N SER A 318 -14.32 -2.06 -3.19
CA SER A 318 -13.57 -1.91 -4.45
C SER A 318 -13.57 -0.46 -4.95
N GLU A 319 -14.72 0.21 -4.89
CA GLU A 319 -14.83 1.63 -5.24
C GLU A 319 -14.04 2.51 -4.27
N ALA A 320 -14.04 2.18 -2.97
CA ALA A 320 -13.31 2.93 -1.95
C ALA A 320 -11.78 2.82 -2.09
N LEU A 321 -11.29 1.59 -2.22
CA LEU A 321 -9.87 1.28 -2.23
C LEU A 321 -9.23 1.48 -3.62
N GLY A 322 -10.00 1.24 -4.68
CA GLY A 322 -9.47 1.22 -6.04
C GLY A 322 -8.70 -0.07 -6.37
N PRO A 323 -8.28 -0.20 -7.64
CA PRO A 323 -7.67 -1.43 -8.16
C PRO A 323 -6.27 -1.71 -7.60
N ASP A 324 -5.60 -0.71 -7.04
CA ASP A 324 -4.26 -0.87 -6.47
C ASP A 324 -4.30 -1.51 -5.08
N TYR A 325 -5.34 -1.24 -4.28
CA TYR A 325 -5.46 -1.72 -2.91
C TYR A 325 -6.45 -2.88 -2.74
N LEU A 326 -7.24 -3.21 -3.77
CA LEU A 326 -8.10 -4.39 -3.77
C LEU A 326 -7.82 -5.22 -5.02
N ALA A 327 -7.41 -6.48 -4.81
CA ALA A 327 -7.15 -7.44 -5.88
C ALA A 327 -8.18 -8.58 -5.85
N ASN A 328 -8.38 -9.20 -7.01
CA ASN A 328 -9.18 -10.40 -7.13
C ASN A 328 -8.28 -11.60 -7.45
N MET A 329 -8.66 -12.77 -6.98
CA MET A 329 -7.96 -14.03 -7.21
C MET A 329 -8.97 -15.16 -7.43
N ASP A 330 -8.68 -16.03 -8.38
CA ASP A 330 -9.46 -17.24 -8.60
C ASP A 330 -9.25 -18.21 -7.45
N VAL A 331 -10.31 -18.84 -6.98
CA VAL A 331 -10.27 -19.85 -5.92
C VAL A 331 -9.47 -21.09 -6.30
N GLU A 332 -9.27 -21.36 -7.60
CA GLU A 332 -8.42 -22.45 -8.09
C GLU A 332 -7.01 -22.42 -7.47
N TYR A 333 -6.48 -21.23 -7.17
CA TYR A 333 -5.23 -21.12 -6.44
C TYR A 333 -5.29 -21.83 -5.07
N LEU A 334 -6.41 -21.74 -4.37
CA LEU A 334 -6.60 -22.33 -3.03
C LEU A 334 -6.97 -23.81 -3.10
N THR A 335 -7.67 -24.26 -4.15
CA THR A 335 -8.19 -25.64 -4.30
C THR A 335 -7.20 -26.57 -5.02
N SER A 336 -6.30 -26.03 -5.83
CA SER A 336 -5.31 -26.83 -6.56
C SER A 336 -4.39 -27.60 -5.63
N SER A 337 -4.35 -28.92 -5.78
CA SER A 337 -3.43 -29.83 -5.08
C SER A 337 -1.98 -29.74 -5.61
N LYS A 338 -1.77 -29.15 -6.79
CA LYS A 338 -0.44 -29.00 -7.38
C LYS A 338 0.38 -28.05 -6.51
N LYS A 339 1.55 -28.50 -6.05
CA LYS A 339 2.57 -27.58 -5.54
C LYS A 339 2.87 -26.61 -6.69
N ASN A 340 2.86 -25.31 -6.39
CA ASN A 340 3.35 -24.34 -7.37
C ASN A 340 4.75 -24.79 -7.79
N THR A 341 4.88 -25.30 -9.03
CA THR A 341 6.21 -25.57 -9.59
C THR A 341 6.94 -24.24 -9.59
N ALA A 342 8.17 -24.26 -9.09
CA ALA A 342 9.03 -23.08 -9.11
C ALA A 342 9.06 -22.54 -10.55
N GLY A 343 8.52 -21.35 -10.75
CA GLY A 343 8.41 -20.73 -12.06
C GLY A 343 7.06 -20.79 -12.78
N ALA A 344 6.01 -21.43 -12.21
CA ALA A 344 4.66 -21.32 -12.77
C ALA A 344 4.17 -19.85 -12.71
N ALA A 345 3.59 -19.37 -13.81
CA ALA A 345 3.02 -18.03 -13.85
C ALA A 345 1.79 -17.95 -12.92
N ASN A 346 1.76 -16.94 -12.05
CA ASN A 346 0.60 -16.60 -11.24
C ASN A 346 0.48 -15.07 -11.21
N SER A 347 -0.20 -14.55 -12.22
CA SER A 347 -0.39 -13.11 -12.41
C SER A 347 -1.24 -12.48 -11.31
N GLU A 348 -2.17 -13.23 -10.72
CA GLU A 348 -3.08 -12.74 -9.69
C GLU A 348 -2.34 -12.42 -8.39
N LEU A 349 -1.39 -13.26 -7.99
CA LEU A 349 -0.52 -12.95 -6.85
C LEU A 349 0.33 -11.69 -7.09
N VAL A 350 0.81 -11.49 -8.32
CA VAL A 350 1.58 -10.28 -8.65
C VAL A 350 0.70 -9.03 -8.60
N ASN A 351 -0.57 -9.13 -9.00
CA ASN A 351 -1.52 -8.03 -8.90
C ASN A 351 -1.90 -7.71 -7.44
N ALA A 352 -1.74 -8.66 -6.53
CA ALA A 352 -2.03 -8.50 -5.10
C ALA A 352 -0.85 -8.01 -4.25
N VAL A 353 0.31 -7.72 -4.85
CA VAL A 353 1.55 -7.34 -4.12
C VAL A 353 1.32 -6.19 -3.13
N TYR A 354 0.53 -5.18 -3.52
CA TYR A 354 0.24 -4.00 -2.71
C TYR A 354 -1.19 -3.94 -2.19
N ALA A 355 -1.98 -4.99 -2.46
CA ALA A 355 -3.37 -5.03 -2.03
C ALA A 355 -3.52 -5.01 -0.51
N LYS A 356 -4.60 -4.42 -0.03
CA LYS A 356 -5.07 -4.49 1.36
C LYS A 356 -6.12 -5.58 1.52
N LEU A 357 -6.92 -5.81 0.48
CA LEU A 357 -7.90 -6.88 0.41
C LEU A 357 -7.64 -7.74 -0.82
N LEU A 358 -7.72 -9.06 -0.64
CA LEU A 358 -7.69 -10.04 -1.72
C LEU A 358 -9.02 -10.79 -1.75
N ILE A 359 -9.84 -10.53 -2.75
CA ILE A 359 -11.15 -11.16 -2.88
C ILE A 359 -11.01 -12.43 -3.71
N CYS A 360 -11.36 -13.56 -3.11
CA CYS A 360 -11.35 -14.83 -3.80
C CYS A 360 -12.74 -15.13 -4.36
N THR A 361 -12.79 -15.68 -5.58
CA THR A 361 -14.02 -16.14 -6.21
C THR A 361 -14.67 -17.25 -5.41
N GLU A 362 -15.94 -17.53 -5.71
CA GLU A 362 -16.71 -18.56 -5.02
C GLU A 362 -16.18 -19.96 -5.38
N PRO A 363 -15.84 -20.79 -4.37
CA PRO A 363 -15.52 -22.18 -4.61
C PRO A 363 -16.78 -22.99 -4.96
N ASP A 364 -16.62 -23.98 -5.83
CA ASP A 364 -17.68 -24.96 -6.10
C ASP A 364 -17.90 -25.87 -4.88
N ASP A 365 -19.11 -26.44 -4.73
CA ASP A 365 -19.49 -27.29 -3.60
C ASP A 365 -18.58 -28.52 -3.40
N SER A 366 -18.00 -29.03 -4.48
CA SER A 366 -17.07 -30.17 -4.46
C SER A 366 -15.62 -29.78 -4.16
N GLU A 367 -15.29 -28.48 -4.13
CA GLU A 367 -13.93 -28.02 -3.98
C GLU A 367 -13.47 -28.05 -2.52
N VAL A 368 -12.19 -28.40 -2.35
CA VAL A 368 -11.53 -28.48 -1.05
C VAL A 368 -10.36 -27.54 -0.98
N LEU A 369 -10.42 -26.54 -0.10
CA LEU A 369 -9.33 -25.61 0.10
C LEU A 369 -8.14 -26.25 0.83
N HIS A 370 -6.94 -26.02 0.31
CA HIS A 370 -5.71 -26.54 0.89
C HIS A 370 -5.18 -25.66 2.04
N ASN A 371 -5.07 -26.24 3.23
CA ASN A 371 -4.53 -25.64 4.44
C ASN A 371 -3.19 -24.89 4.19
N GLY A 372 -2.24 -25.51 3.46
CA GLY A 372 -0.95 -24.90 3.15
C GLY A 372 -1.05 -23.59 2.35
N LYS A 373 -2.04 -23.51 1.44
CA LYS A 373 -2.28 -22.28 0.64
C LYS A 373 -2.89 -21.16 1.49
N ILE A 374 -3.85 -21.50 2.36
CA ILE A 374 -4.42 -20.53 3.31
C ILE A 374 -3.33 -19.98 4.23
N LYS A 375 -2.47 -20.87 4.76
CA LYS A 375 -1.34 -20.45 5.61
C LYS A 375 -0.35 -19.54 4.87
N ALA A 376 -0.07 -19.82 3.59
CA ALA A 376 0.80 -18.98 2.77
C ALA A 376 0.22 -17.58 2.54
N LEU A 377 -1.07 -17.47 2.20
CA LEU A 377 -1.72 -16.17 1.97
C LEU A 377 -1.92 -15.34 3.24
N THR A 378 -2.07 -15.99 4.40
CA THR A 378 -2.30 -15.31 5.69
C THR A 378 -1.07 -15.22 6.56
N GLY A 379 0.02 -15.88 6.17
CA GLY A 379 1.28 -15.93 6.91
C GLY A 379 2.11 -14.66 6.77
N SER A 380 3.20 -14.62 7.53
CA SER A 380 4.24 -13.59 7.42
C SER A 380 5.42 -14.03 6.55
N ASP A 381 5.35 -15.23 5.97
CA ASP A 381 6.39 -15.73 5.07
C ASP A 381 6.25 -15.11 3.68
N GLU A 382 7.39 -14.97 3.00
CA GLU A 382 7.41 -14.46 1.65
C GLU A 382 6.79 -15.46 0.67
N ILE A 383 6.00 -14.95 -0.27
CA ILE A 383 5.44 -15.70 -1.39
C ILE A 383 5.98 -15.17 -2.70
N THR A 384 6.06 -16.03 -3.70
CA THR A 384 6.59 -15.66 -5.02
C THR A 384 5.49 -15.79 -6.07
N GLY A 385 5.29 -14.72 -6.84
CA GLY A 385 4.44 -14.69 -8.02
C GLY A 385 5.22 -14.30 -9.27
N ARG A 386 4.70 -14.65 -10.46
CA ARG A 386 5.29 -14.28 -11.74
C ARG A 386 4.20 -14.03 -12.78
N LYS A 387 4.32 -12.95 -13.54
CA LYS A 387 3.55 -12.78 -14.78
C LYS A 387 4.21 -13.54 -15.92
N LEU A 388 3.41 -13.89 -16.93
CA LEU A 388 3.93 -14.58 -18.10
C LEU A 388 4.99 -13.70 -18.80
N TYR A 389 6.15 -14.28 -19.11
CA TYR A 389 7.32 -13.61 -19.72
C TYR A 389 7.98 -12.51 -18.86
N GLU A 390 7.63 -12.38 -17.58
CA GLU A 390 8.26 -11.44 -16.67
C GLU A 390 9.11 -12.17 -15.60
N ASN A 391 9.95 -11.42 -14.90
CA ASN A 391 10.69 -11.93 -13.75
C ASN A 391 9.75 -12.21 -12.58
N SER A 392 10.13 -13.18 -11.74
CA SER A 392 9.40 -13.46 -10.50
C SER A 392 9.56 -12.31 -9.51
N ILE A 393 8.47 -12.04 -8.78
CA ILE A 393 8.43 -11.07 -7.68
C ILE A 393 8.20 -11.85 -6.40
N THR A 394 9.06 -11.65 -5.40
CA THR A 394 8.92 -12.21 -4.06
C THR A 394 8.50 -11.09 -3.11
N PHE A 395 7.44 -11.31 -2.34
CA PHE A 395 6.89 -10.31 -1.44
C PHE A 395 6.21 -10.96 -0.24
N LYS A 396 6.09 -10.19 0.85
CA LYS A 396 5.33 -10.59 2.03
C LYS A 396 3.87 -10.15 1.86
N PRO A 397 2.87 -11.07 1.99
CA PRO A 397 1.46 -10.69 1.94
C PRO A 397 1.10 -9.68 3.04
N CYS A 398 0.47 -8.57 2.65
CA CYS A 398 -0.07 -7.58 3.58
C CYS A 398 -1.60 -7.54 3.55
N PHE A 399 -2.20 -8.17 2.57
CA PHE A 399 -3.65 -8.21 2.34
C PHE A 399 -4.38 -9.15 3.30
N THR A 400 -5.65 -8.87 3.55
CA THR A 400 -6.59 -9.79 4.17
C THR A 400 -7.36 -10.53 3.07
N PRO A 401 -7.19 -11.86 2.92
CA PRO A 401 -7.99 -12.64 1.99
C PRO A 401 -9.44 -12.75 2.46
N ILE A 402 -10.40 -12.64 1.53
CA ILE A 402 -11.83 -12.83 1.77
C ILE A 402 -12.40 -13.76 0.71
N ILE A 403 -13.03 -14.84 1.12
CA ILE A 403 -13.76 -15.75 0.23
C ILE A 403 -15.24 -15.41 0.33
N LEU A 404 -15.90 -15.24 -0.83
CA LEU A 404 -17.34 -15.13 -0.91
C LEU A 404 -17.91 -16.51 -1.27
N CYS A 405 -18.93 -16.99 -0.55
CA CYS A 405 -19.58 -18.24 -0.88
C CYS A 405 -21.10 -18.16 -0.65
N ASN A 406 -21.86 -18.87 -1.48
CA ASN A 406 -23.30 -19.08 -1.30
C ASN A 406 -23.59 -20.44 -0.66
N SER A 407 -22.74 -21.40 -0.91
CA SER A 407 -22.82 -22.77 -0.42
C SER A 407 -21.69 -23.10 0.56
N SER A 408 -21.74 -24.28 1.14
CA SER A 408 -20.69 -24.81 1.99
C SER A 408 -19.63 -25.52 1.14
N PHE A 409 -18.40 -25.09 1.24
CA PHE A 409 -17.24 -25.81 0.70
C PHE A 409 -16.44 -26.47 1.82
N LYS A 410 -15.53 -27.38 1.47
CA LYS A 410 -14.68 -28.05 2.47
C LYS A 410 -13.30 -27.40 2.58
N VAL A 411 -12.75 -27.40 3.80
CA VAL A 411 -11.37 -26.97 4.06
C VAL A 411 -10.60 -28.15 4.64
N LYS A 412 -9.49 -28.51 3.99
CA LYS A 412 -8.67 -29.64 4.43
C LYS A 412 -8.06 -29.38 5.81
N ASN A 413 -8.29 -30.30 6.76
CA ASN A 413 -7.82 -30.19 8.15
C ASN A 413 -8.30 -28.91 8.86
N ALA A 414 -9.56 -28.52 8.67
CA ALA A 414 -10.16 -27.32 9.27
C ALA A 414 -10.01 -27.26 10.81
N HIS A 415 -9.95 -28.40 11.48
CA HIS A 415 -9.75 -28.52 12.93
C HIS A 415 -8.34 -28.18 13.41
N GLU A 416 -7.34 -28.11 12.53
CA GLU A 416 -5.97 -27.78 12.92
C GLU A 416 -5.95 -26.41 13.64
N PRO A 417 -5.42 -26.30 14.88
CA PRO A 417 -5.45 -25.05 15.65
C PRO A 417 -4.85 -23.86 14.92
N ALA A 418 -3.78 -24.09 14.14
CA ALA A 418 -3.12 -23.06 13.36
C ALA A 418 -3.99 -22.54 12.21
N LEU A 419 -4.86 -23.36 11.64
CA LEU A 419 -5.81 -22.97 10.61
C LEU A 419 -7.05 -22.35 11.24
N ASN A 420 -7.58 -22.98 12.26
CA ASN A 420 -8.79 -22.53 12.95
C ASN A 420 -8.65 -21.07 13.43
N ARG A 421 -7.53 -20.69 14.06
CA ARG A 421 -7.32 -19.31 14.49
C ARG A 421 -7.33 -18.28 13.34
N ARG A 422 -7.04 -18.71 12.12
CA ARG A 422 -6.97 -17.84 10.93
C ARG A 422 -8.33 -17.60 10.27
N LEU A 423 -9.27 -18.54 10.41
CA LEU A 423 -10.57 -18.44 9.75
C LEU A 423 -11.53 -17.58 10.56
N ILE A 424 -12.02 -16.51 9.96
CA ILE A 424 -13.09 -15.65 10.47
C ILE A 424 -14.33 -15.92 9.61
N PHE A 425 -15.39 -16.40 10.23
CA PHE A 425 -16.61 -16.79 9.54
C PHE A 425 -17.71 -15.79 9.81
N SER A 426 -18.25 -15.17 8.75
CA SER A 426 -19.38 -14.22 8.82
C SER A 426 -20.51 -14.70 7.92
N LYS A 427 -21.65 -15.05 8.52
CA LYS A 427 -22.85 -15.45 7.79
C LYS A 427 -23.74 -14.22 7.56
N PHE A 428 -24.06 -13.95 6.29
CA PHE A 428 -24.97 -12.87 5.87
C PHE A 428 -26.38 -13.45 5.87
N THR A 429 -27.14 -13.17 6.90
CA THR A 429 -28.46 -13.76 7.16
C THR A 429 -29.61 -12.97 6.56
N GLN A 430 -29.39 -11.66 6.31
CA GLN A 430 -30.40 -10.79 5.73
C GLN A 430 -30.56 -11.09 4.24
N LYS A 431 -31.80 -11.12 3.75
CA LYS A 431 -32.12 -11.28 2.32
C LYS A 431 -32.80 -10.01 1.80
N PHE A 432 -32.39 -9.55 0.63
CA PHE A 432 -32.99 -8.39 -0.04
C PHE A 432 -33.91 -8.89 -1.17
N VAL A 433 -35.17 -8.49 -1.13
CA VAL A 433 -36.24 -8.98 -2.02
C VAL A 433 -36.95 -7.83 -2.72
N ASP A 434 -37.55 -8.11 -3.88
CA ASP A 434 -38.22 -7.09 -4.72
C ASP A 434 -39.72 -6.89 -4.35
N GLY A 435 -40.27 -7.64 -3.41
CA GLY A 435 -41.70 -7.64 -3.11
C GLY A 435 -42.07 -6.89 -1.83
N PRO A 436 -43.40 -6.55 -1.66
CA PRO A 436 -43.88 -5.87 -0.46
C PRO A 436 -44.06 -6.81 0.75
N GLU A 437 -44.12 -8.12 0.54
CA GLU A 437 -44.26 -9.10 1.63
C GLU A 437 -42.90 -9.46 2.16
N LEU A 438 -42.66 -9.17 3.43
CA LEU A 438 -41.36 -9.38 4.09
C LEU A 438 -41.49 -10.43 5.17
N ASN A 439 -40.61 -11.43 5.12
CA ASN A 439 -40.36 -12.35 6.23
C ASN A 439 -39.37 -11.72 7.23
N THR A 440 -39.20 -12.34 8.39
CA THR A 440 -38.40 -11.79 9.51
C THR A 440 -36.97 -11.38 9.12
N ASN A 441 -36.36 -12.08 8.14
CA ASN A 441 -35.00 -11.85 7.67
C ASN A 441 -34.94 -11.24 6.26
N GLU A 442 -36.02 -10.59 5.82
CA GLU A 442 -36.10 -9.98 4.50
C GLU A 442 -36.19 -8.46 4.59
N LYS A 443 -35.60 -7.79 3.65
CA LYS A 443 -35.64 -6.34 3.45
C LYS A 443 -35.96 -6.03 1.99
N ILE A 444 -36.62 -4.90 1.75
CA ILE A 444 -36.85 -4.45 0.37
C ILE A 444 -35.51 -4.06 -0.26
N LYS A 445 -35.26 -4.64 -1.42
CA LYS A 445 -34.10 -4.28 -2.25
C LYS A 445 -34.31 -2.88 -2.81
N LYS A 446 -33.29 -2.05 -2.69
CA LYS A 446 -33.24 -0.69 -3.26
C LYS A 446 -32.32 -0.70 -4.47
N GLU A 447 -32.92 -0.69 -5.66
CA GLU A 447 -32.19 -0.72 -6.94
C GLU A 447 -31.21 0.45 -7.09
N GLU A 448 -31.53 1.62 -6.55
CA GLU A 448 -30.66 2.78 -6.57
C GLU A 448 -29.31 2.53 -5.89
N TYR A 449 -29.21 1.61 -4.92
CA TYR A 449 -27.96 1.30 -4.21
C TYR A 449 -26.90 0.68 -5.10
N TYR A 450 -27.28 0.19 -6.28
CA TYR A 450 -26.36 -0.38 -7.28
C TYR A 450 -25.93 0.66 -8.32
N GLN A 451 -26.51 1.86 -8.30
CA GLN A 451 -26.12 2.94 -9.20
C GLN A 451 -24.80 3.59 -8.76
N LYS A 452 -24.08 4.16 -9.71
CA LYS A 452 -22.74 4.72 -9.50
C LYS A 452 -22.72 5.81 -8.42
N ASP A 453 -23.75 6.65 -8.37
CA ASP A 453 -23.82 7.76 -7.42
C ASP A 453 -23.91 7.25 -5.98
N TYR A 454 -24.78 6.26 -5.72
CA TYR A 454 -24.88 5.63 -4.41
C TYR A 454 -23.63 4.84 -4.04
N LEU A 455 -23.03 4.12 -4.97
CA LEU A 455 -21.74 3.43 -4.73
C LEU A 455 -20.66 4.43 -4.32
N THR A 456 -20.63 5.62 -4.94
CA THR A 456 -19.70 6.69 -4.58
C THR A 456 -19.95 7.22 -3.17
N ILE A 457 -21.23 7.44 -2.79
CA ILE A 457 -21.62 7.89 -1.43
C ILE A 457 -21.20 6.82 -0.41
N PHE A 458 -21.58 5.56 -0.63
CA PHE A 458 -21.24 4.45 0.27
C PHE A 458 -19.74 4.21 0.39
N SER A 459 -18.99 4.29 -0.69
CA SER A 459 -17.54 4.07 -0.67
C SER A 459 -16.79 5.13 0.15
N ARG A 460 -17.18 6.40 0.00
CA ARG A 460 -16.63 7.51 0.78
C ARG A 460 -17.00 7.41 2.26
N GLY A 461 -18.30 7.15 2.54
CA GLY A 461 -18.80 6.97 3.91
C GLY A 461 -18.15 5.76 4.59
N LEU A 462 -18.00 4.63 3.88
CA LEU A 462 -17.34 3.44 4.42
C LEU A 462 -15.86 3.71 4.72
N MET A 463 -15.12 4.33 3.80
CA MET A 463 -13.70 4.64 4.03
C MET A 463 -13.53 5.52 5.27
N ARG A 464 -14.35 6.56 5.42
CA ARG A 464 -14.35 7.41 6.61
C ARG A 464 -14.61 6.60 7.88
N LEU A 465 -15.66 5.77 7.90
CA LEU A 465 -15.99 4.90 9.04
C LEU A 465 -14.84 3.95 9.40
N LEU A 466 -14.18 3.36 8.40
CA LEU A 466 -13.06 2.44 8.63
C LEU A 466 -11.85 3.16 9.25
N LEU A 467 -11.53 4.37 8.80
CA LEU A 467 -10.44 5.17 9.38
C LEU A 467 -10.77 5.66 10.79
N GLU A 468 -11.99 6.15 11.03
CA GLU A 468 -12.46 6.56 12.36
C GLU A 468 -12.46 5.37 13.33
N GLN A 469 -12.92 4.20 12.88
CA GLN A 469 -12.88 2.98 13.69
C GLN A 469 -11.47 2.51 13.98
N TYR A 470 -10.54 2.62 13.01
CA TYR A 470 -9.14 2.30 13.24
C TYR A 470 -8.52 3.21 14.32
N ILE A 471 -8.76 4.52 14.26
CA ILE A 471 -8.31 5.46 15.29
C ILE A 471 -8.85 5.05 16.66
N LYS A 472 -10.16 4.76 16.76
CA LYS A 472 -10.79 4.31 18.00
C LYS A 472 -10.16 3.02 18.54
N LEU A 473 -9.83 2.05 17.67
CA LEU A 473 -9.16 0.82 18.07
C LEU A 473 -7.75 1.06 18.59
N GLU A 474 -6.96 1.92 17.95
CA GLU A 474 -5.62 2.29 18.44
C GLU A 474 -5.68 3.01 19.79
N GLU A 475 -6.65 3.91 20.00
CA GLU A 475 -6.82 4.64 21.25
C GLU A 475 -7.30 3.74 22.41
N THR A 476 -8.17 2.77 22.12
CA THR A 476 -8.83 1.95 23.16
C THR A 476 -8.08 0.66 23.47
N ILE A 477 -7.51 0.01 22.46
CA ILE A 477 -6.91 -1.33 22.58
C ILE A 477 -5.42 -1.28 22.27
N GLY A 478 -5.04 -0.52 21.22
CA GLY A 478 -3.67 -0.42 20.72
C GLY A 478 -3.10 -1.72 20.16
N GLY A 479 -1.90 -1.65 19.61
CA GLY A 479 -1.11 -2.80 19.17
C GLY A 479 -1.79 -3.68 18.10
N THR A 480 -2.11 -4.93 18.43
CA THR A 480 -2.72 -5.90 17.50
C THR A 480 -4.24 -5.90 17.51
N HIS A 481 -4.90 -4.92 18.09
CA HIS A 481 -6.35 -4.76 18.18
C HIS A 481 -7.10 -6.07 18.55
N LYS A 482 -6.80 -6.63 19.73
CA LYS A 482 -7.47 -7.86 20.19
C LYS A 482 -8.90 -7.55 20.64
N TYR A 483 -9.86 -7.74 19.78
CA TYR A 483 -11.29 -7.69 20.09
C TYR A 483 -11.90 -9.10 20.02
N PRO A 484 -12.91 -9.42 20.85
CA PRO A 484 -13.51 -10.76 20.93
C PRO A 484 -14.31 -11.07 19.67
N VAL A 485 -14.29 -12.34 19.27
CA VAL A 485 -15.18 -12.84 18.21
C VAL A 485 -16.57 -13.02 18.82
N PRO A 486 -17.64 -12.44 18.24
CA PRO A 486 -19.00 -12.59 18.73
C PRO A 486 -19.46 -14.04 18.81
N ALA A 487 -20.28 -14.37 19.81
CA ALA A 487 -20.76 -15.73 20.04
C ALA A 487 -21.48 -16.31 18.81
N ILE A 488 -22.28 -15.50 18.12
CA ILE A 488 -22.98 -15.89 16.89
C ILE A 488 -21.98 -16.29 15.77
N MET A 489 -20.91 -15.54 15.59
CA MET A 489 -19.88 -15.83 14.58
C MET A 489 -19.05 -17.07 14.96
N ALA A 490 -18.78 -17.24 16.26
CA ALA A 490 -18.12 -18.44 16.78
C ALA A 490 -18.98 -19.69 16.56
N THR A 491 -20.30 -19.58 16.66
CA THR A 491 -21.25 -20.67 16.36
C THR A 491 -21.24 -21.01 14.88
N TYR A 492 -21.39 -20.03 13.99
CA TYR A 492 -21.30 -20.26 12.54
C TYR A 492 -19.99 -20.92 12.12
N LYS A 493 -18.89 -20.50 12.74
CA LYS A 493 -17.58 -21.09 12.49
C LYS A 493 -17.53 -22.56 12.94
N ARG A 494 -18.08 -22.89 14.11
CA ARG A 494 -18.12 -24.29 14.61
C ARG A 494 -18.93 -25.17 13.68
N GLU A 495 -20.11 -24.72 13.24
CA GLU A 495 -20.95 -25.42 12.26
C GLU A 495 -20.18 -25.66 10.95
N PHE A 496 -19.54 -24.62 10.40
CA PHE A 496 -18.76 -24.77 9.19
C PHE A 496 -17.61 -25.78 9.33
N ILE A 497 -16.84 -25.69 10.43
CA ILE A 497 -15.73 -26.60 10.67
C ILE A 497 -16.22 -28.05 10.86
N SER A 498 -17.32 -28.22 11.55
CA SER A 498 -17.96 -29.54 11.72
C SER A 498 -18.31 -30.16 10.36
N ASN A 499 -18.91 -29.40 9.47
CA ASN A 499 -19.26 -29.82 8.11
C ASN A 499 -18.06 -30.10 7.19
N CYS A 500 -16.86 -29.61 7.57
CA CYS A 500 -15.61 -29.90 6.84
C CYS A 500 -14.93 -31.20 7.26
N ASP A 501 -15.46 -31.93 8.26
CA ASP A 501 -14.81 -33.10 8.80
C ASP A 501 -15.54 -34.39 8.40
N ASP A 502 -15.00 -35.09 7.40
CA ASP A 502 -15.52 -36.41 6.98
C ASP A 502 -15.60 -37.43 8.15
N PHE A 503 -14.78 -37.24 9.21
CA PHE A 503 -14.87 -38.07 10.41
C PHE A 503 -16.14 -37.75 11.23
N MET A 504 -16.51 -36.49 11.34
CA MET A 504 -17.74 -36.06 12.00
C MET A 504 -18.98 -36.61 11.26
N ASP A 505 -18.95 -36.52 9.92
CA ASP A 505 -20.02 -37.12 9.09
C ASP A 505 -20.12 -38.62 9.36
N TYR A 506 -19.00 -39.34 9.26
CA TYR A 506 -18.93 -40.78 9.58
C TYR A 506 -19.40 -41.07 11.01
N PHE A 507 -18.92 -40.29 12.00
CA PHE A 507 -19.27 -40.52 13.41
C PHE A 507 -20.77 -40.30 13.65
N ASN A 508 -21.33 -39.22 13.15
CA ASN A 508 -22.74 -38.86 13.32
C ASN A 508 -23.67 -39.84 12.62
N ILE A 509 -23.26 -40.44 11.48
CA ILE A 509 -24.04 -41.45 10.78
C ILE A 509 -24.05 -42.78 11.57
N ASN A 510 -22.93 -43.17 12.14
CA ASN A 510 -22.74 -44.52 12.65
C ASN A 510 -22.75 -44.63 14.17
N TYR A 511 -22.53 -43.53 14.89
CA TYR A 511 -22.37 -43.55 16.34
C TYR A 511 -23.11 -42.42 17.04
N VAL A 512 -23.41 -42.67 18.33
CA VAL A 512 -23.95 -41.67 19.26
C VAL A 512 -23.05 -41.60 20.50
N PHE A 513 -22.79 -40.40 21.01
CA PHE A 513 -22.12 -40.17 22.29
C PHE A 513 -23.13 -39.64 23.31
N LYS A 514 -23.33 -40.35 24.41
CA LYS A 514 -24.19 -39.95 25.51
C LYS A 514 -23.39 -39.92 26.81
N LYS A 515 -23.31 -38.78 27.44
CA LYS A 515 -22.59 -38.59 28.72
C LYS A 515 -23.18 -39.44 29.83
N ASP A 516 -24.49 -39.64 29.84
CA ASP A 516 -25.21 -40.41 30.87
C ASP A 516 -24.98 -41.93 30.73
N GLU A 517 -24.52 -42.39 29.58
CA GLU A 517 -24.26 -43.79 29.26
C GLU A 517 -22.77 -44.18 29.36
N VAL A 518 -21.90 -43.28 29.85
CA VAL A 518 -20.43 -43.50 29.94
C VAL A 518 -20.07 -44.75 30.75
N ALA A 519 -20.90 -45.14 31.71
CA ALA A 519 -20.65 -46.32 32.55
C ALA A 519 -21.00 -47.66 31.87
N THR A 520 -21.91 -47.66 30.90
CA THR A 520 -22.49 -48.88 30.31
C THR A 520 -22.05 -49.09 28.86
N GLU A 521 -21.95 -48.04 28.08
CA GLU A 521 -21.66 -48.11 26.66
C GLU A 521 -20.17 -47.85 26.36
N TYR A 522 -19.64 -48.54 25.37
CA TYR A 522 -18.29 -48.34 24.89
C TYR A 522 -18.09 -48.77 23.43
N THR A 523 -17.15 -48.12 22.73
CA THR A 523 -16.70 -48.53 21.40
C THR A 523 -15.18 -48.63 21.39
N LYS A 524 -14.64 -49.68 20.75
CA LYS A 524 -13.18 -49.84 20.62
C LYS A 524 -12.62 -48.91 19.56
N LEU A 525 -11.42 -48.38 19.81
CA LEU A 525 -10.72 -47.55 18.82
C LEU A 525 -10.47 -48.31 17.51
N VAL A 526 -10.25 -49.64 17.56
CA VAL A 526 -10.03 -50.45 16.35
C VAL A 526 -11.28 -50.51 15.46
N ASP A 527 -12.46 -50.54 16.06
CA ASP A 527 -13.73 -50.57 15.33
C ASP A 527 -14.00 -49.22 14.65
N LEU A 528 -13.73 -48.12 15.35
CA LEU A 528 -13.80 -46.77 14.79
C LEU A 528 -12.81 -46.59 13.63
N VAL A 529 -11.59 -47.09 13.76
CA VAL A 529 -10.56 -46.99 12.72
C VAL A 529 -10.93 -47.80 11.48
N SER A 530 -11.38 -49.03 11.66
CA SER A 530 -11.76 -49.90 10.55
C SER A 530 -12.97 -49.36 9.80
N GLY A 531 -14.01 -48.94 10.53
CA GLY A 531 -15.20 -48.36 9.94
C GLY A 531 -14.94 -47.04 9.22
N TYR A 532 -14.18 -46.14 9.83
CA TYR A 532 -13.83 -44.87 9.18
C TYR A 532 -12.97 -45.07 7.93
N ASN A 533 -12.01 -45.99 7.95
CA ASN A 533 -11.22 -46.31 6.77
C ASN A 533 -12.06 -46.99 5.65
N ALA A 534 -13.08 -47.73 5.98
CA ALA A 534 -14.07 -48.25 5.00
C ALA A 534 -14.84 -47.07 4.37
N TYR A 535 -15.34 -46.15 5.19
CA TYR A 535 -16.04 -44.94 4.75
C TYR A 535 -15.14 -44.04 3.85
N LEU A 536 -13.87 -43.82 4.21
CA LEU A 536 -12.94 -43.10 3.38
C LEU A 536 -12.71 -43.78 2.02
N LYS A 537 -12.67 -45.11 1.99
CA LYS A 537 -12.52 -45.87 0.75
C LYS A 537 -13.74 -45.71 -0.17
N GLU A 538 -14.95 -45.66 0.37
CA GLU A 538 -16.18 -45.36 -0.38
C GLU A 538 -16.14 -43.95 -0.99
N LEU A 539 -15.56 -42.99 -0.28
CA LEU A 539 -15.31 -41.61 -0.76
C LEU A 539 -14.11 -41.51 -1.71
N GLY A 540 -13.43 -42.59 -2.09
CA GLY A 540 -12.23 -42.58 -2.93
C GLY A 540 -10.99 -41.98 -2.25
N GLN A 541 -11.00 -41.89 -0.93
CA GLN A 541 -9.90 -41.28 -0.14
C GLN A 541 -8.95 -42.35 0.42
N LYS A 542 -7.74 -41.93 0.79
CA LYS A 542 -6.75 -42.80 1.42
C LYS A 542 -7.11 -43.09 2.88
N SER A 543 -6.84 -44.32 3.33
CA SER A 543 -6.95 -44.72 4.74
C SER A 543 -6.12 -43.79 5.65
N THR A 544 -6.63 -43.56 6.83
CA THR A 544 -6.01 -42.67 7.83
C THR A 544 -5.36 -43.47 8.98
N ASP A 545 -4.44 -42.82 9.70
CA ASP A 545 -3.75 -43.43 10.83
C ASP A 545 -4.63 -43.54 12.08
N LYS A 546 -4.38 -44.60 12.86
CA LYS A 546 -5.09 -44.87 14.12
C LYS A 546 -5.01 -43.67 15.12
N ASN A 547 -3.88 -42.97 15.18
CA ASN A 547 -3.71 -41.85 16.11
C ASN A 547 -4.58 -40.66 15.70
N ILE A 548 -4.76 -40.44 14.39
CA ILE A 548 -5.63 -39.38 13.87
C ILE A 548 -7.08 -39.67 14.26
N VAL A 549 -7.57 -40.92 14.08
CA VAL A 549 -8.91 -41.31 14.50
C VAL A 549 -9.08 -41.16 16.00
N LYS A 550 -8.08 -41.60 16.79
CA LYS A 550 -8.09 -41.42 18.25
C LYS A 550 -8.24 -39.93 18.62
N GLN A 551 -7.42 -39.03 18.07
CA GLN A 551 -7.46 -37.60 18.35
C GLN A 551 -8.81 -36.97 17.96
N LYS A 552 -9.35 -37.35 16.81
CA LYS A 552 -10.64 -36.86 16.37
C LYS A 552 -11.79 -37.35 17.28
N THR A 553 -11.74 -38.61 17.73
CA THR A 553 -12.72 -39.13 18.69
C THR A 553 -12.61 -38.43 20.04
N LEU A 554 -11.36 -38.18 20.54
CA LEU A 554 -11.14 -37.46 21.80
C LEU A 554 -11.68 -36.01 21.73
N SER A 555 -11.62 -35.37 20.58
CA SER A 555 -12.20 -34.02 20.42
C SER A 555 -13.72 -33.98 20.54
N ILE A 556 -14.38 -35.10 20.32
CA ILE A 556 -15.85 -35.25 20.46
C ILE A 556 -16.23 -35.57 21.91
N VAL A 557 -15.55 -36.56 22.48
CA VAL A 557 -15.99 -37.17 23.75
C VAL A 557 -15.24 -36.70 24.98
N GLY A 558 -14.05 -36.06 24.79
CA GLY A 558 -13.15 -35.63 25.85
C GLY A 558 -12.16 -36.74 26.28
N ASP A 559 -11.00 -36.31 26.79
CA ASP A 559 -9.89 -37.21 27.16
C ASP A 559 -10.24 -38.20 28.26
N ASP A 560 -11.08 -37.79 29.21
CA ASP A 560 -11.50 -38.61 30.35
C ASP A 560 -12.25 -39.89 29.94
N ASN A 561 -12.87 -39.88 28.77
CA ASN A 561 -13.67 -41.00 28.28
C ASN A 561 -12.86 -42.02 27.49
N PHE A 562 -11.56 -41.84 27.31
CA PHE A 562 -10.67 -42.83 26.69
C PHE A 562 -9.93 -43.63 27.75
N LYS A 563 -9.97 -44.95 27.65
CA LYS A 563 -9.23 -45.88 28.53
C LYS A 563 -8.37 -46.83 27.71
N GLU A 564 -7.07 -46.83 27.96
CA GLU A 564 -6.14 -47.78 27.33
C GLU A 564 -6.40 -49.23 27.78
N VAL A 565 -6.71 -49.39 29.06
CA VAL A 565 -7.16 -50.66 29.65
C VAL A 565 -8.39 -50.37 30.49
N ASP A 566 -9.46 -51.10 30.23
CA ASP A 566 -10.72 -50.96 30.94
C ASP A 566 -11.31 -52.31 31.32
N HIS A 567 -12.13 -52.33 32.37
CA HIS A 567 -12.81 -53.48 32.86
C HIS A 567 -14.32 -53.28 32.73
N ILE A 568 -14.92 -53.98 31.80
CA ILE A 568 -16.36 -53.92 31.55
C ILE A 568 -17.03 -55.15 32.13
N ILE A 569 -18.29 -55.00 32.53
CA ILE A 569 -19.14 -56.13 32.96
C ILE A 569 -19.99 -56.52 31.77
N VAL A 570 -19.85 -57.77 31.34
CA VAL A 570 -20.65 -58.34 30.26
C VAL A 570 -21.54 -59.42 30.89
N ILE A 571 -22.81 -59.45 30.52
CA ILE A 571 -23.75 -60.51 30.95
C ILE A 571 -23.77 -61.60 29.86
N ILE A 572 -23.25 -62.77 30.20
CA ILE A 572 -23.24 -63.92 29.33
C ILE A 572 -24.11 -65.01 30.06
N ASP A 573 -25.14 -65.50 29.41
CA ASP A 573 -26.05 -66.49 29.97
C ASP A 573 -26.59 -66.14 31.37
N LYS A 574 -26.98 -64.86 31.57
CA LYS A 574 -27.46 -64.31 32.85
C LYS A 574 -26.39 -64.20 33.95
N VAL A 575 -25.12 -64.50 33.65
CA VAL A 575 -23.99 -64.36 34.60
C VAL A 575 -23.22 -63.09 34.29
N LYS A 576 -22.99 -62.24 35.31
CA LYS A 576 -22.12 -61.02 35.19
C LYS A 576 -20.66 -61.44 35.15
N THR A 577 -20.01 -61.31 34.00
CA THR A 577 -18.59 -61.62 33.79
C THR A 577 -17.81 -60.36 33.57
N ARG A 578 -16.69 -60.20 34.30
CA ARG A 578 -15.75 -59.07 34.11
C ARG A 578 -14.82 -59.37 32.93
N LYS A 579 -14.85 -58.53 31.93
CA LYS A 579 -14.00 -58.63 30.72
C LYS A 579 -13.06 -57.46 30.65
N THR A 580 -11.78 -57.69 30.39
CA THR A 580 -10.80 -56.64 30.12
C THR A 580 -10.83 -56.27 28.64
N VAL A 581 -11.00 -54.99 28.36
CA VAL A 581 -10.95 -54.42 27.01
C VAL A 581 -9.84 -53.36 26.94
N ARG A 582 -9.28 -53.15 25.74
CA ARG A 582 -8.19 -52.20 25.54
C ARG A 582 -8.56 -51.16 24.49
N ASN A 583 -8.03 -49.95 24.67
CA ASN A 583 -8.21 -48.81 23.77
C ASN A 583 -9.69 -48.56 23.46
N VAL A 584 -10.48 -48.22 24.46
CA VAL A 584 -11.93 -48.02 24.35
C VAL A 584 -12.31 -46.58 24.67
N PHE A 585 -13.33 -46.12 24.01
CA PHE A 585 -14.03 -44.87 24.31
C PHE A 585 -15.35 -45.23 25.01
N ARG A 586 -15.55 -44.66 26.20
CA ARG A 586 -16.78 -44.80 26.96
C ARG A 586 -17.85 -43.82 26.51
N GLY A 587 -19.13 -44.23 26.62
CA GLY A 587 -20.29 -43.46 26.22
C GLY A 587 -20.56 -43.41 24.71
N ILE A 588 -19.75 -44.13 23.91
CA ILE A 588 -19.98 -44.25 22.46
C ILE A 588 -20.61 -45.60 22.17
N ARG A 589 -21.74 -45.61 21.49
CA ARG A 589 -22.37 -46.79 20.92
C ARG A 589 -22.76 -46.60 19.46
N PRO A 590 -22.97 -47.68 18.70
CA PRO A 590 -23.56 -47.59 17.37
C PRO A 590 -24.95 -46.92 17.43
N ARG A 591 -25.27 -46.14 16.39
CA ARG A 591 -26.59 -45.50 16.24
C ARG A 591 -27.64 -46.55 15.93
N ASN A 592 -28.81 -46.45 16.53
CA ASN A 592 -29.97 -47.29 16.30
C ASN A 592 -31.10 -46.46 15.69
N GLU A 593 -32.09 -47.12 15.07
CA GLU A 593 -33.24 -46.44 14.44
C GLU A 593 -34.03 -45.50 15.37
N ASN A 594 -33.97 -45.72 16.69
CA ASN A 594 -34.65 -44.89 17.70
C ASN A 594 -33.83 -43.66 18.16
N ASP A 595 -32.67 -43.38 17.57
CA ASP A 595 -31.82 -42.21 17.94
C ASP A 595 -32.16 -40.95 17.11
N ASP A 596 -33.07 -41.05 16.16
CA ASP A 596 -33.53 -39.97 15.29
C ASP A 596 -34.88 -39.36 15.73
N GLU A 597 -35.49 -39.87 16.85
CA GLU A 597 -36.63 -39.28 17.55
C GLU A 597 -36.15 -38.32 18.68
#